data_4050955649686721d7f85ffcddc2fd92
#
_entry.id   4050955649686721d7f85ffcddc2fd92
#
_cell.length_a   1.000
_cell.length_b   1.000
_cell.length_c   1.000
_cell.angle_alpha   90.00
_cell.angle_beta   90.00
_cell.angle_gamma   90.00
#
_symmetry.space_group_name_H-M   'P 1'
#
loop_
_entity.id
_entity.type
_entity.pdbx_description
1 polymer ?
#
loop_
_entity_poly.entity_id
_entity_poly.type
_entity_poly.pdbx_seq_one_letter_code
_entity_poly.pdbx_strand_id
1 'polypeptide(L)'
;MNIVEYVKQCGDKPLTAANLREADTLVLTALSYPTLLKYYSGFDKDITLGDAASQVLAVTLQFREKKFRDFLIALSGSKRFNQLKICGYRDEFEVKECAMQFSAVTVKISDQLWFISYSGTDSTVAGWKEDFQFAYMEQTPAQLKALHYLEEAAGSFSGNFIISGHSKGGNLAAYAALFADERIQERIGSVFCDDAPGFNEKIDIFSLKGYKKLKEKIHCILPKYSTIGMLLETFPKSHFSVIRSEADTVLYQHDIFNWQVNESGLFYREKRLSTKTTRIMDYINRAISSMPYDKRQKLTDYIFRIFERQDLNHISKSYLIRNLPVELIRYMRKW
;
A
#
# COMPACT_ATOMS: atom_id res chain seq x y z
N MET A 1 -2.30 9.40 19.12
CA MET A 1 -1.24 10.06 18.30
C MET A 1 -1.19 9.42 16.93
N ASN A 2 -0.75 10.14 15.91
CA ASN A 2 -0.45 9.59 14.59
C ASN A 2 0.98 9.00 14.52
N ILE A 3 1.36 8.41 13.36
CA ILE A 3 2.68 7.75 13.22
C ILE A 3 3.87 8.71 13.36
N VAL A 4 3.73 9.99 12.97
CA VAL A 4 4.83 10.98 13.13
C VAL A 4 5.05 11.29 14.60
N GLU A 5 3.97 11.47 15.36
CA GLU A 5 4.03 11.67 16.81
C GLU A 5 4.56 10.42 17.53
N TYR A 6 4.14 9.23 17.08
CA TYR A 6 4.66 7.97 17.61
C TYR A 6 6.17 7.85 17.45
N VAL A 7 6.70 8.12 16.25
CA VAL A 7 8.14 8.07 15.99
C VAL A 7 8.90 9.05 16.89
N LYS A 8 8.34 10.26 17.13
CA LYS A 8 8.95 11.28 18.00
C LYS A 8 8.92 10.89 19.49
N GLN A 9 7.80 10.33 19.96
CA GLN A 9 7.55 10.12 21.39
C GLN A 9 8.01 8.74 21.87
N CYS A 10 7.91 7.71 21.01
CA CYS A 10 8.19 6.31 21.36
C CYS A 10 9.48 5.78 20.71
N GLY A 11 10.30 6.67 20.15
CA GLY A 11 11.50 6.35 19.38
C GLY A 11 12.79 6.19 20.19
N ASP A 12 12.74 6.00 21.51
CA ASP A 12 13.91 6.00 22.41
C ASP A 12 14.70 4.67 22.47
N LYS A 13 14.07 3.54 22.06
CA LYS A 13 14.67 2.20 22.07
C LYS A 13 14.76 1.63 20.65
N PRO A 14 15.94 1.08 20.25
CA PRO A 14 16.09 0.46 18.93
C PRO A 14 15.02 -0.59 18.66
N LEU A 15 14.53 -0.62 17.41
CA LEU A 15 13.61 -1.63 16.94
C LEU A 15 14.35 -2.97 16.78
N THR A 16 13.72 -4.02 17.28
CA THR A 16 14.20 -5.41 17.16
C THR A 16 13.01 -6.32 16.84
N ALA A 17 13.28 -7.55 16.42
CA ALA A 17 12.22 -8.53 16.21
C ALA A 17 11.37 -8.80 17.46
N ALA A 18 11.97 -8.71 18.66
CA ALA A 18 11.29 -8.98 19.93
C ALA A 18 10.39 -7.83 20.41
N ASN A 19 10.60 -6.61 19.92
CA ASN A 19 9.86 -5.42 20.36
C ASN A 19 9.07 -4.74 19.24
N LEU A 20 8.88 -5.42 18.10
CA LEU A 20 8.10 -4.95 16.97
C LEU A 20 6.61 -4.78 17.37
N ARG A 21 6.03 -3.63 17.05
CA ARG A 21 4.65 -3.25 17.39
C ARG A 21 3.85 -2.93 16.12
N GLU A 22 2.54 -2.86 16.22
CA GLU A 22 1.67 -2.51 15.09
C GLU A 22 2.00 -1.14 14.46
N ALA A 23 2.30 -0.14 15.30
CA ALA A 23 2.70 1.18 14.80
C ALA A 23 4.03 1.13 14.02
N ASP A 24 4.94 0.23 14.39
CA ASP A 24 6.20 0.07 13.65
C ASP A 24 5.96 -0.48 12.25
N THR A 25 5.05 -1.45 12.09
CA THR A 25 4.70 -1.95 10.75
C THR A 25 4.14 -0.84 9.87
N LEU A 26 3.29 0.03 10.42
CA LEU A 26 2.74 1.17 9.69
C LEU A 26 3.82 2.20 9.32
N VAL A 27 4.76 2.49 10.25
CA VAL A 27 5.93 3.36 9.98
C VAL A 27 6.77 2.79 8.84
N LEU A 28 7.06 1.48 8.88
CA LEU A 28 7.85 0.82 7.84
C LEU A 28 7.10 0.72 6.51
N THR A 29 5.78 0.56 6.54
CA THR A 29 4.92 0.61 5.34
C THR A 29 5.03 1.98 4.66
N ALA A 30 5.04 3.06 5.41
CA ALA A 30 5.15 4.42 4.88
C ALA A 30 6.47 4.70 4.14
N LEU A 31 7.52 3.90 4.36
CA LEU A 31 8.82 4.04 3.67
C LEU A 31 8.79 3.68 2.19
N SER A 32 7.80 2.91 1.74
CA SER A 32 7.70 2.48 0.34
C SER A 32 7.28 3.59 -0.63
N TYR A 33 6.78 4.71 -0.12
CA TYR A 33 6.39 5.84 -0.98
C TYR A 33 7.61 6.49 -1.64
N PRO A 34 7.63 6.68 -2.98
CA PRO A 34 8.82 6.87 -3.81
C PRO A 34 9.72 8.07 -3.47
N THR A 35 9.22 9.02 -2.71
CA THR A 35 9.96 10.25 -2.40
C THR A 35 11.24 10.00 -1.60
N LEU A 36 11.38 8.82 -0.99
CA LEU A 36 12.46 8.54 -0.06
C LEU A 36 13.76 8.04 -0.71
N LEU A 37 13.66 7.30 -1.81
CA LEU A 37 14.77 6.41 -2.18
C LEU A 37 15.14 6.39 -3.66
N LYS A 38 14.76 7.38 -4.45
CA LYS A 38 15.05 7.46 -5.91
C LYS A 38 16.52 7.24 -6.29
N TYR A 39 17.43 7.33 -5.34
CA TYR A 39 18.88 7.21 -5.55
C TYR A 39 19.43 5.83 -5.19
N TYR A 40 18.60 4.91 -4.69
CA TYR A 40 19.00 3.60 -4.21
C TYR A 40 18.18 2.52 -4.88
N SER A 41 18.77 1.76 -5.80
CA SER A 41 18.11 0.62 -6.43
C SER A 41 18.94 -0.66 -6.24
N GLY A 42 18.27 -1.79 -6.11
CA GLY A 42 18.89 -3.10 -5.95
C GLY A 42 18.98 -3.60 -4.51
N PHE A 43 19.67 -4.72 -4.31
CA PHE A 43 19.85 -5.41 -3.02
C PHE A 43 21.29 -5.39 -2.50
N ASP A 44 22.15 -4.62 -3.13
CA ASP A 44 23.61 -4.60 -2.93
C ASP A 44 24.13 -3.41 -2.13
N LYS A 45 23.26 -2.50 -1.72
CA LYS A 45 23.63 -1.27 -1.02
C LYS A 45 22.86 -1.14 0.28
N ASP A 46 23.59 -1.21 1.37
CA ASP A 46 23.09 -0.92 2.70
C ASP A 46 23.22 0.58 3.03
N ILE A 47 22.09 1.22 3.30
CA ILE A 47 22.07 2.56 3.87
C ILE A 47 21.21 2.56 5.12
N THR A 48 21.60 3.31 6.15
CA THR A 48 20.72 3.46 7.32
C THR A 48 19.50 4.31 6.96
N LEU A 49 18.38 4.02 7.60
CA LEU A 49 17.16 4.79 7.42
C LEU A 49 17.34 6.28 7.80
N GLY A 50 18.14 6.53 8.83
CA GLY A 50 18.51 7.89 9.25
C GLY A 50 19.30 8.66 8.19
N ASP A 51 20.27 8.00 7.56
CA ASP A 51 21.08 8.61 6.49
C ASP A 51 20.23 8.83 5.24
N ALA A 52 19.43 7.85 4.84
CA ALA A 52 18.51 7.98 3.71
C ALA A 52 17.53 9.15 3.91
N ALA A 53 16.91 9.25 5.08
CA ALA A 53 16.00 10.34 5.41
C ALA A 53 16.72 11.70 5.38
N SER A 54 17.93 11.78 5.94
CA SER A 54 18.73 13.00 5.97
C SER A 54 19.15 13.45 4.57
N GLN A 55 19.53 12.52 3.69
CA GLN A 55 19.89 12.84 2.30
C GLN A 55 18.69 13.39 1.51
N VAL A 56 17.51 12.77 1.66
CA VAL A 56 16.29 13.27 1.01
C VAL A 56 15.93 14.68 1.51
N LEU A 57 16.03 14.90 2.82
CA LEU A 57 15.80 16.22 3.41
C LEU A 57 16.78 17.30 2.89
N ALA A 58 18.03 16.92 2.63
CA ALA A 58 19.07 17.85 2.14
C ALA A 58 18.85 18.24 0.66
N VAL A 59 18.34 17.34 -0.19
CA VAL A 59 18.16 17.58 -1.63
C VAL A 59 16.76 18.04 -2.02
N THR A 60 15.77 17.85 -1.15
CA THR A 60 14.37 18.20 -1.43
C THR A 60 14.04 19.55 -0.78
N LEU A 61 14.05 20.62 -1.59
CA LEU A 61 13.74 21.98 -1.13
C LEU A 61 12.25 22.16 -0.80
N GLN A 62 11.37 21.45 -1.53
CA GLN A 62 9.93 21.54 -1.33
C GLN A 62 9.31 20.14 -1.30
N PHE A 63 8.67 19.80 -0.20
CA PHE A 63 7.82 18.62 -0.10
C PHE A 63 6.39 18.99 -0.50
N ARG A 64 5.74 18.16 -1.31
CA ARG A 64 4.32 18.34 -1.67
C ARG A 64 3.42 18.37 -0.43
N GLU A 65 3.79 17.59 0.60
CA GLU A 65 3.02 17.48 1.84
C GLU A 65 3.95 17.62 3.06
N LYS A 66 3.66 18.62 3.90
CA LYS A 66 4.41 18.90 5.13
C LYS A 66 4.56 17.68 6.04
N LYS A 67 3.50 16.86 6.16
CA LYS A 67 3.52 15.66 7.02
C LYS A 67 4.61 14.67 6.63
N PHE A 68 4.92 14.55 5.34
CA PHE A 68 5.96 13.66 4.85
C PHE A 68 7.37 14.15 5.23
N ARG A 69 7.59 15.46 5.13
CA ARG A 69 8.83 16.10 5.63
C ARG A 69 8.98 15.89 7.14
N ASP A 70 7.90 16.12 7.90
CA ASP A 70 7.91 15.96 9.36
C ASP A 70 8.17 14.51 9.77
N PHE A 71 7.69 13.55 8.98
CA PHE A 71 7.95 12.11 9.13
C PHE A 71 9.43 11.79 8.93
N LEU A 72 10.06 12.28 7.86
CA LEU A 72 11.50 12.08 7.60
C LEU A 72 12.37 12.68 8.70
N ILE A 73 12.04 13.88 9.17
CA ILE A 73 12.74 14.52 10.30
C ILE A 73 12.63 13.65 11.55
N ALA A 74 11.43 13.12 11.82
CA ALA A 74 11.23 12.25 12.97
C ALA A 74 12.03 10.94 12.85
N LEU A 75 12.06 10.32 11.67
CA LEU A 75 12.82 9.09 11.40
C LEU A 75 14.32 9.29 11.56
N SER A 76 14.88 10.36 10.99
CA SER A 76 16.33 10.65 11.08
C SER A 76 16.80 10.83 12.53
N GLY A 77 15.97 11.41 13.39
CA GLY A 77 16.25 11.60 14.80
C GLY A 77 15.87 10.45 15.73
N SER A 78 15.15 9.44 15.25
CA SER A 78 14.61 8.36 16.08
C SER A 78 15.63 7.27 16.35
N LYS A 79 15.98 7.01 17.60
CA LYS A 79 16.83 5.85 17.97
C LYS A 79 16.16 4.50 17.59
N ARG A 80 14.84 4.47 17.48
CA ARG A 80 14.10 3.25 17.15
C ARG A 80 14.31 2.84 15.70
N PHE A 81 14.37 3.81 14.78
CA PHE A 81 14.31 3.53 13.34
C PHE A 81 15.59 3.92 12.60
N ASN A 82 16.34 4.95 13.06
CA ASN A 82 17.41 5.56 12.28
C ASN A 82 18.54 4.60 11.90
N GLN A 83 18.81 3.57 12.72
CA GLN A 83 19.87 2.58 12.48
C GLN A 83 19.40 1.35 11.69
N LEU A 84 18.10 1.23 11.37
CA LEU A 84 17.63 0.18 10.49
C LEU A 84 18.24 0.35 9.11
N LYS A 85 18.59 -0.77 8.46
CA LYS A 85 19.20 -0.75 7.14
C LYS A 85 18.16 -0.98 6.06
N ILE A 86 18.19 -0.15 5.04
CA ILE A 86 17.50 -0.39 3.78
C ILE A 86 18.44 -1.25 2.94
N CYS A 87 18.01 -2.47 2.63
CA CYS A 87 18.81 -3.48 1.93
C CYS A 87 18.27 -3.81 0.53
N GLY A 88 17.14 -3.21 0.12
CA GLY A 88 16.56 -3.39 -1.20
C GLY A 88 15.61 -2.25 -1.53
N TYR A 89 15.65 -1.79 -2.78
CA TYR A 89 14.73 -0.80 -3.30
C TYR A 89 14.52 -0.98 -4.79
N ARG A 90 13.29 -0.81 -5.24
CA ARG A 90 12.87 -0.73 -6.64
C ARG A 90 11.88 0.41 -6.82
N ASP A 91 11.98 1.07 -7.96
CA ASP A 91 11.01 2.09 -8.41
C ASP A 91 10.94 1.99 -9.94
N GLU A 92 9.83 1.49 -10.46
CA GLU A 92 9.63 1.23 -11.88
C GLU A 92 8.33 1.87 -12.35
N PHE A 93 8.36 2.42 -13.54
CA PHE A 93 7.25 3.17 -14.12
C PHE A 93 7.14 2.90 -15.63
N GLU A 94 5.93 2.57 -16.10
CA GLU A 94 5.63 2.36 -17.52
C GLU A 94 4.29 3.01 -17.89
N VAL A 95 4.25 3.68 -19.04
CA VAL A 95 3.06 4.42 -19.51
C VAL A 95 2.49 3.83 -20.81
N LYS A 96 3.39 3.31 -21.70
CA LYS A 96 3.04 3.12 -23.11
C LYS A 96 2.15 1.92 -23.41
N GLU A 97 2.53 0.72 -22.96
CA GLU A 97 1.81 -0.50 -23.34
C GLU A 97 0.77 -0.89 -22.31
N CYS A 98 1.14 -0.93 -21.06
CA CYS A 98 0.25 -1.18 -19.94
C CYS A 98 0.69 -0.28 -18.78
N ALA A 99 -0.22 0.55 -18.29
CA ALA A 99 0.12 1.46 -17.20
C ALA A 99 0.61 0.68 -15.98
N MET A 100 1.79 1.03 -15.48
CA MET A 100 2.40 0.42 -14.31
C MET A 100 3.11 1.48 -13.48
N GLN A 101 2.88 1.44 -12.19
CA GLN A 101 3.67 2.16 -11.20
C GLN A 101 3.96 1.19 -10.07
N PHE A 102 5.21 0.84 -9.88
CA PHE A 102 5.67 -0.11 -8.89
C PHE A 102 6.82 0.49 -8.08
N SER A 103 6.73 0.37 -6.75
CA SER A 103 7.86 0.66 -5.88
C SER A 103 7.81 -0.25 -4.66
N ALA A 104 8.98 -0.69 -4.21
CA ALA A 104 9.14 -1.55 -3.05
C ALA A 104 10.44 -1.24 -2.29
N VAL A 105 10.42 -1.47 -0.98
CA VAL A 105 11.58 -1.33 -0.11
C VAL A 105 11.71 -2.54 0.81
N THR A 106 12.96 -3.00 1.02
CA THR A 106 13.30 -4.03 2.02
C THR A 106 14.13 -3.43 3.12
N VAL A 107 13.67 -3.59 4.35
CA VAL A 107 14.33 -3.11 5.57
C VAL A 107 14.74 -4.29 6.43
N LYS A 108 15.98 -4.28 6.91
CA LYS A 108 16.53 -5.28 7.82
C LYS A 108 16.11 -4.95 9.26
N ILE A 109 15.32 -5.83 9.88
CA ILE A 109 14.97 -5.73 11.31
C ILE A 109 16.00 -6.49 12.16
N SER A 110 16.45 -7.67 11.68
CA SER A 110 17.53 -8.47 12.26
C SER A 110 18.13 -9.35 11.18
N ASP A 111 19.17 -10.16 11.52
CA ASP A 111 19.77 -11.11 10.58
C ASP A 111 18.80 -12.20 10.12
N GLN A 112 17.68 -12.39 10.82
CA GLN A 112 16.68 -13.42 10.54
C GLN A 112 15.28 -12.84 10.27
N LEU A 113 15.12 -11.51 10.18
CA LEU A 113 13.81 -10.88 9.95
C LEU A 113 13.94 -9.66 9.05
N TRP A 114 13.22 -9.68 7.95
CA TRP A 114 13.17 -8.66 6.92
C TRP A 114 11.75 -8.12 6.77
N PHE A 115 11.64 -6.82 6.56
CA PHE A 115 10.37 -6.15 6.30
C PHE A 115 10.35 -5.68 4.85
N ILE A 116 9.38 -6.16 4.07
CA ILE A 116 9.15 -5.73 2.69
C ILE A 116 7.90 -4.87 2.66
N SER A 117 8.00 -3.67 2.13
CA SER A 117 6.86 -2.79 1.90
C SER A 117 6.71 -2.44 0.44
N TYR A 118 5.48 -2.59 -0.07
CA TYR A 118 5.08 -2.17 -1.41
C TYR A 118 4.35 -0.83 -1.35
N SER A 119 4.68 0.06 -2.27
CA SER A 119 4.09 1.39 -2.34
C SER A 119 2.65 1.34 -2.86
N GLY A 120 1.82 2.18 -2.27
CA GLY A 120 0.54 2.54 -2.84
C GLY A 120 0.69 3.41 -4.09
N THR A 121 -0.45 3.82 -4.62
CA THR A 121 -0.54 4.65 -5.81
C THR A 121 0.08 6.02 -5.55
N ASP A 122 0.95 6.43 -6.45
CA ASP A 122 1.42 7.81 -6.51
C ASP A 122 0.35 8.71 -7.16
N SER A 123 0.66 9.98 -7.42
CA SER A 123 -0.27 10.91 -8.07
C SER A 123 -0.18 10.89 -9.59
N THR A 124 0.51 9.93 -10.21
CA THR A 124 0.64 9.82 -11.66
C THR A 124 -0.63 9.27 -12.31
N VAL A 125 -0.85 9.64 -13.57
CA VAL A 125 -1.95 9.09 -14.37
C VAL A 125 -1.81 7.58 -14.52
N ALA A 126 -0.59 7.06 -14.69
CA ALA A 126 -0.33 5.64 -14.82
C ALA A 126 -0.68 4.86 -13.54
N GLY A 127 -0.28 5.37 -12.37
CA GLY A 127 -0.62 4.77 -11.09
C GLY A 127 -2.13 4.66 -10.88
N TRP A 128 -2.88 5.74 -11.17
CA TRP A 128 -4.33 5.72 -11.10
C TRP A 128 -4.99 4.79 -12.13
N LYS A 129 -4.47 4.75 -13.35
CA LYS A 129 -4.98 3.84 -14.39
C LYS A 129 -4.79 2.39 -13.98
N GLU A 130 -3.67 2.06 -13.37
CA GLU A 130 -3.41 0.71 -12.86
C GLU A 130 -4.37 0.31 -11.73
N ASP A 131 -4.77 1.24 -10.84
CA ASP A 131 -5.80 0.96 -9.83
C ASP A 131 -7.14 0.53 -10.44
N PHE A 132 -7.51 1.12 -11.58
CA PHE A 132 -8.71 0.72 -12.31
C PHE A 132 -8.54 -0.63 -13.03
N GLN A 133 -7.31 -0.99 -13.41
CA GLN A 133 -7.00 -2.27 -14.04
C GLN A 133 -7.26 -3.45 -13.09
N PHE A 134 -7.17 -3.27 -11.78
CA PHE A 134 -7.55 -4.30 -10.81
C PHE A 134 -9.00 -4.80 -11.01
N ALA A 135 -9.88 -3.99 -11.56
CA ALA A 135 -11.27 -4.37 -11.76
C ALA A 135 -11.48 -5.32 -12.96
N TYR A 136 -10.50 -5.47 -13.88
CA TYR A 136 -10.72 -6.27 -15.10
C TYR A 136 -9.52 -7.10 -15.56
N MET A 137 -8.31 -6.81 -15.12
CA MET A 137 -7.13 -7.62 -15.43
C MET A 137 -7.03 -8.78 -14.44
N GLU A 138 -6.73 -9.96 -14.93
CA GLU A 138 -6.43 -11.11 -14.08
C GLU A 138 -5.17 -10.88 -13.24
N GLN A 139 -4.17 -10.27 -13.87
CA GLN A 139 -2.92 -9.87 -13.23
C GLN A 139 -2.50 -8.50 -13.76
N THR A 140 -2.18 -7.56 -12.88
CA THR A 140 -1.60 -6.30 -13.30
C THR A 140 -0.06 -6.40 -13.36
N PRO A 141 0.61 -5.54 -14.16
CA PRO A 141 2.07 -5.53 -14.20
C PRO A 141 2.73 -5.33 -12.84
N ALA A 142 2.17 -4.44 -11.99
CA ALA A 142 2.73 -4.22 -10.65
C ALA A 142 2.55 -5.42 -9.72
N GLN A 143 1.47 -6.21 -9.86
CA GLN A 143 1.31 -7.46 -9.11
C GLN A 143 2.41 -8.47 -9.46
N LEU A 144 2.72 -8.62 -10.75
CA LEU A 144 3.81 -9.49 -11.21
C LEU A 144 5.17 -8.99 -10.74
N LYS A 145 5.40 -7.66 -10.77
CA LYS A 145 6.62 -7.05 -10.22
C LYS A 145 6.74 -7.26 -8.72
N ALA A 146 5.64 -7.19 -7.98
CA ALA A 146 5.64 -7.43 -6.54
C ALA A 146 6.03 -8.88 -6.20
N LEU A 147 5.50 -9.85 -6.94
CA LEU A 147 5.88 -11.25 -6.80
C LEU A 147 7.37 -11.44 -7.11
N HIS A 148 7.84 -10.92 -8.23
CA HIS A 148 9.24 -11.04 -8.63
C HIS A 148 10.21 -10.38 -7.64
N TYR A 149 9.83 -9.21 -7.10
CA TYR A 149 10.61 -8.56 -6.04
C TYR A 149 10.73 -9.41 -4.78
N LEU A 150 9.62 -10.07 -4.35
CA LEU A 150 9.65 -10.99 -3.21
C LEU A 150 10.57 -12.19 -3.47
N GLU A 151 10.55 -12.74 -4.69
CA GLU A 151 11.41 -13.87 -5.10
C GLU A 151 12.89 -13.46 -5.08
N GLU A 152 13.24 -12.29 -5.61
CA GLU A 152 14.60 -11.74 -5.58
C GLU A 152 15.07 -11.51 -4.13
N ALA A 153 14.22 -10.91 -3.29
CA ALA A 153 14.52 -10.70 -1.87
C ALA A 153 14.72 -12.03 -1.13
N ALA A 154 13.88 -13.02 -1.41
CA ALA A 154 13.98 -14.34 -0.81
C ALA A 154 15.24 -15.12 -1.27
N GLY A 155 15.70 -14.87 -2.49
CA GLY A 155 16.99 -15.39 -2.99
C GLY A 155 18.20 -14.68 -2.40
N SER A 156 18.07 -13.39 -2.07
CA SER A 156 19.17 -12.57 -1.56
C SER A 156 19.36 -12.67 -0.05
N PHE A 157 18.28 -12.92 0.70
CA PHE A 157 18.29 -12.89 2.16
C PHE A 157 17.81 -14.22 2.76
N SER A 158 18.47 -14.67 3.81
CA SER A 158 18.01 -15.77 4.67
C SER A 158 17.03 -15.26 5.72
N GLY A 159 16.26 -16.18 6.38
CA GLY A 159 15.33 -15.84 7.47
C GLY A 159 13.92 -15.57 6.98
N ASN A 160 13.13 -14.89 7.80
CA ASN A 160 11.70 -14.67 7.61
C ASN A 160 11.38 -13.28 7.10
N PHE A 161 10.19 -13.13 6.50
CA PHE A 161 9.68 -11.89 5.97
C PHE A 161 8.38 -11.46 6.66
N ILE A 162 8.27 -10.17 6.94
CA ILE A 162 7.00 -9.47 7.12
C ILE A 162 6.77 -8.69 5.84
N ILE A 163 5.61 -8.85 5.22
CA ILE A 163 5.26 -8.22 3.96
C ILE A 163 4.12 -7.25 4.23
N SER A 164 4.22 -6.04 3.71
CA SER A 164 3.22 -4.99 3.96
C SER A 164 3.03 -4.08 2.75
N GLY A 165 1.91 -3.39 2.73
CA GLY A 165 1.65 -2.30 1.83
C GLY A 165 0.35 -1.58 2.17
N HIS A 166 0.29 -0.32 1.79
CA HIS A 166 -0.90 0.50 1.97
C HIS A 166 -1.59 0.75 0.62
N SER A 167 -2.92 0.77 0.59
CA SER A 167 -3.69 1.01 -0.64
C SER A 167 -3.36 -0.04 -1.70
N LYS A 168 -3.04 0.36 -2.93
CA LYS A 168 -2.52 -0.54 -3.98
C LYS A 168 -1.41 -1.45 -3.45
N GLY A 169 -0.46 -0.90 -2.69
CA GLY A 169 0.66 -1.66 -2.12
C GLY A 169 0.23 -2.84 -1.26
N GLY A 170 -0.88 -2.72 -0.54
CA GLY A 170 -1.42 -3.84 0.25
C GLY A 170 -2.02 -4.96 -0.61
N ASN A 171 -2.62 -4.63 -1.76
CA ASN A 171 -3.02 -5.62 -2.76
C ASN A 171 -1.78 -6.31 -3.35
N LEU A 172 -0.72 -5.53 -3.68
CA LEU A 172 0.55 -6.08 -4.17
C LEU A 172 1.20 -7.01 -3.13
N ALA A 173 1.19 -6.63 -1.85
CA ALA A 173 1.71 -7.45 -0.75
C ALA A 173 0.96 -8.79 -0.64
N ALA A 174 -0.38 -8.74 -0.67
CA ALA A 174 -1.22 -9.94 -0.67
C ALA A 174 -0.97 -10.80 -1.90
N TYR A 175 -0.94 -10.19 -3.11
CA TYR A 175 -0.70 -10.90 -4.35
C TYR A 175 0.66 -11.63 -4.32
N ALA A 176 1.75 -10.92 -4.00
CA ALA A 176 3.08 -11.51 -3.93
C ALA A 176 3.13 -12.68 -2.95
N ALA A 177 2.54 -12.54 -1.75
CA ALA A 177 2.52 -13.59 -0.75
C ALA A 177 1.72 -14.84 -1.19
N LEU A 178 0.55 -14.63 -1.78
CA LEU A 178 -0.36 -15.72 -2.18
C LEU A 178 0.16 -16.52 -3.38
N PHE A 179 0.87 -15.87 -4.29
CA PHE A 179 1.36 -16.49 -5.53
C PHE A 179 2.83 -16.90 -5.48
N ALA A 180 3.56 -16.56 -4.42
CA ALA A 180 4.94 -17.01 -4.24
C ALA A 180 5.06 -18.53 -4.13
N ASP A 181 6.26 -19.04 -4.44
CA ASP A 181 6.61 -20.45 -4.23
C ASP A 181 6.40 -20.87 -2.76
N GLU A 182 6.07 -22.14 -2.55
CA GLU A 182 5.76 -22.68 -1.23
C GLU A 182 6.90 -22.48 -0.23
N ARG A 183 8.17 -22.59 -0.66
CA ARG A 183 9.35 -22.37 0.19
C ARG A 183 9.45 -20.92 0.66
N ILE A 184 9.05 -19.97 -0.19
CA ILE A 184 8.99 -18.55 0.18
C ILE A 184 7.83 -18.31 1.15
N GLN A 185 6.67 -18.90 0.89
CA GLN A 185 5.50 -18.80 1.77
C GLN A 185 5.77 -19.30 3.19
N GLU A 186 6.62 -20.34 3.35
CA GLU A 186 7.06 -20.85 4.66
C GLU A 186 7.79 -19.79 5.47
N ARG A 187 8.53 -18.91 4.80
CA ARG A 187 9.31 -17.84 5.38
C ARG A 187 8.49 -16.57 5.65
N ILE A 188 7.25 -16.49 5.19
CA ILE A 188 6.37 -15.34 5.47
C ILE A 188 5.81 -15.48 6.88
N GLY A 189 6.12 -14.53 7.75
CA GLY A 189 5.62 -14.43 9.12
C GLY A 189 4.27 -13.75 9.20
N SER A 190 4.10 -12.62 8.49
CA SER A 190 2.85 -11.83 8.44
C SER A 190 2.73 -11.07 7.13
N VAL A 191 1.49 -10.81 6.71
CA VAL A 191 1.14 -9.97 5.55
C VAL A 191 0.17 -8.89 6.02
N PHE A 192 0.55 -7.63 5.91
CA PHE A 192 -0.29 -6.49 6.27
C PHE A 192 -0.86 -5.82 5.02
N CYS A 193 -2.18 -5.79 4.93
CA CYS A 193 -2.95 -5.16 3.86
C CYS A 193 -3.62 -3.91 4.44
N ASP A 194 -2.90 -2.79 4.43
CA ASP A 194 -3.32 -1.55 5.08
C ASP A 194 -4.26 -0.78 4.14
N ASP A 195 -5.56 -0.81 4.43
CA ASP A 195 -6.66 -0.22 3.64
C ASP A 195 -6.54 -0.53 2.13
N ALA A 196 -6.27 -1.80 1.83
CA ALA A 196 -5.96 -2.30 0.49
C ALA A 196 -7.21 -2.80 -0.24
N PRO A 197 -7.39 -2.50 -1.55
CA PRO A 197 -8.45 -3.10 -2.34
C PRO A 197 -8.23 -4.62 -2.46
N GLY A 198 -9.33 -5.36 -2.61
CA GLY A 198 -9.30 -6.79 -2.90
C GLY A 198 -8.94 -7.12 -4.34
N PHE A 199 -9.37 -8.28 -4.79
CA PHE A 199 -9.12 -8.81 -6.12
C PHE A 199 -10.41 -8.81 -6.96
N ASN A 200 -10.29 -8.87 -8.27
CA ASN A 200 -11.48 -9.10 -9.09
C ASN A 200 -11.86 -10.58 -9.08
N GLU A 201 -13.08 -10.87 -9.51
CA GLU A 201 -13.69 -12.19 -9.45
C GLU A 201 -13.01 -13.25 -10.34
N LYS A 202 -12.05 -12.88 -11.19
CA LYS A 202 -11.24 -13.87 -11.95
C LYS A 202 -10.21 -14.56 -11.06
N ILE A 203 -9.83 -13.91 -9.97
CA ILE A 203 -8.85 -14.44 -9.02
C ILE A 203 -9.62 -15.06 -7.84
N ASP A 204 -9.87 -16.35 -7.90
CA ASP A 204 -10.41 -17.07 -6.74
C ASP A 204 -9.31 -17.29 -5.70
N ILE A 205 -9.06 -16.23 -4.89
CA ILE A 205 -8.01 -16.25 -3.87
C ILE A 205 -8.24 -17.35 -2.83
N PHE A 206 -9.50 -17.73 -2.56
CA PHE A 206 -9.82 -18.70 -1.52
C PHE A 206 -9.48 -20.14 -1.91
N SER A 207 -9.44 -20.44 -3.20
CA SER A 207 -9.00 -21.76 -3.70
C SER A 207 -7.48 -21.89 -3.78
N LEU A 208 -6.73 -20.78 -3.74
CA LEU A 208 -5.27 -20.79 -3.81
C LEU A 208 -4.65 -21.58 -2.63
N LYS A 209 -3.62 -22.39 -2.94
CA LYS A 209 -2.81 -23.07 -1.91
C LYS A 209 -2.15 -22.05 -0.97
N GLY A 210 -1.65 -20.94 -1.52
CA GLY A 210 -1.05 -19.86 -0.76
C GLY A 210 -2.00 -19.24 0.26
N TYR A 211 -3.28 -19.02 -0.09
CA TYR A 211 -4.26 -18.54 0.87
C TYR A 211 -4.49 -19.55 2.01
N LYS A 212 -4.67 -20.84 1.69
CA LYS A 212 -4.85 -21.88 2.71
C LYS A 212 -3.70 -21.93 3.71
N LYS A 213 -2.47 -21.66 3.24
CA LYS A 213 -1.24 -21.66 4.04
C LYS A 213 -1.07 -20.37 4.86
N LEU A 214 -1.44 -19.23 4.29
CA LEU A 214 -1.15 -17.91 4.86
C LEU A 214 -2.34 -17.22 5.53
N LYS A 215 -3.55 -17.77 5.47
CA LYS A 215 -4.78 -17.11 5.95
C LYS A 215 -4.67 -16.56 7.38
N GLU A 216 -4.03 -17.29 8.30
CA GLU A 216 -3.86 -16.85 9.70
C GLU A 216 -2.76 -15.78 9.86
N LYS A 217 -1.99 -15.51 8.82
CA LYS A 217 -0.90 -14.52 8.78
C LYS A 217 -1.28 -13.24 8.03
N ILE A 218 -2.48 -13.20 7.43
CA ILE A 218 -2.99 -12.04 6.69
C ILE A 218 -3.75 -11.13 7.66
N HIS A 219 -3.37 -9.87 7.70
CA HIS A 219 -3.94 -8.83 8.55
C HIS A 219 -4.40 -7.65 7.68
N CYS A 220 -5.71 -7.40 7.63
CA CYS A 220 -6.29 -6.26 6.92
C CYS A 220 -6.59 -5.15 7.93
N ILE A 221 -5.85 -4.07 7.89
CA ILE A 221 -6.03 -2.92 8.77
C ILE A 221 -6.89 -1.89 8.02
N LEU A 222 -8.06 -1.58 8.55
CA LEU A 222 -9.04 -0.74 7.88
C LEU A 222 -9.48 0.42 8.79
N PRO A 223 -9.45 1.69 8.35
CA PRO A 223 -10.08 2.76 9.10
C PRO A 223 -11.60 2.57 9.13
N LYS A 224 -12.28 3.11 10.15
CA LYS A 224 -13.72 2.95 10.36
C LYS A 224 -14.59 3.25 9.14
N TYR A 225 -14.19 4.24 8.34
CA TYR A 225 -14.91 4.65 7.13
C TYR A 225 -14.14 4.26 5.86
N SER A 226 -13.42 3.13 5.91
CA SER A 226 -12.70 2.59 4.75
C SER A 226 -13.61 2.49 3.53
N THR A 227 -13.09 2.94 2.40
CA THR A 227 -13.70 2.76 1.07
C THR A 227 -12.79 1.94 0.17
N ILE A 228 -11.50 2.26 0.13
CA ILE A 228 -10.53 1.57 -0.73
C ILE A 228 -10.36 0.12 -0.28
N GLY A 229 -10.19 -0.12 1.04
CA GLY A 229 -10.05 -1.47 1.58
C GLY A 229 -11.31 -2.33 1.50
N MET A 230 -12.40 -1.78 0.98
CA MET A 230 -13.65 -2.50 0.71
C MET A 230 -13.96 -2.64 -0.79
N LEU A 231 -13.09 -2.17 -1.68
CA LEU A 231 -13.27 -2.34 -3.12
C LEU A 231 -12.92 -3.76 -3.55
N LEU A 232 -13.70 -4.28 -4.52
CA LEU A 232 -13.53 -5.61 -5.12
C LEU A 232 -13.76 -6.74 -4.10
N GLU A 233 -13.27 -7.96 -4.38
CA GLU A 233 -13.40 -9.10 -3.49
C GLU A 233 -12.28 -9.10 -2.44
N THR A 234 -12.62 -8.69 -1.23
CA THR A 234 -11.69 -8.58 -0.10
C THR A 234 -11.60 -9.88 0.68
N PHE A 235 -10.60 -9.98 1.55
CA PHE A 235 -10.51 -11.08 2.53
C PHE A 235 -11.70 -11.11 3.47
N PRO A 236 -12.01 -12.28 4.09
CA PRO A 236 -13.08 -12.39 5.07
C PRO A 236 -12.91 -11.40 6.22
N LYS A 237 -14.02 -10.98 6.79
CA LYS A 237 -14.04 -10.01 7.91
C LYS A 237 -13.25 -10.47 9.14
N SER A 238 -12.99 -11.77 9.29
CA SER A 238 -12.12 -12.32 10.34
C SER A 238 -10.68 -11.82 10.27
N HIS A 239 -10.23 -11.37 9.09
CA HIS A 239 -8.91 -10.74 8.91
C HIS A 239 -8.90 -9.25 9.21
N PHE A 240 -10.07 -8.63 9.44
CA PHE A 240 -10.19 -7.18 9.57
C PHE A 240 -9.88 -6.72 10.99
N SER A 241 -8.97 -5.77 11.08
CA SER A 241 -8.76 -4.93 12.25
C SER A 241 -9.25 -3.53 11.94
N VAL A 242 -10.42 -3.16 12.48
CA VAL A 242 -10.97 -1.82 12.25
C VAL A 242 -10.38 -0.84 13.25
N ILE A 243 -9.83 0.26 12.73
CA ILE A 243 -9.07 1.23 13.51
C ILE A 243 -9.66 2.63 13.42
N ARG A 244 -9.25 3.48 14.37
CA ARG A 244 -9.58 4.90 14.40
C ARG A 244 -8.62 5.71 13.54
N SER A 245 -9.18 6.65 12.78
CA SER A 245 -8.47 7.74 12.11
C SER A 245 -8.95 9.08 12.67
N GLU A 246 -8.09 10.07 12.75
CA GLU A 246 -8.46 11.45 13.16
C GLU A 246 -9.26 12.18 12.10
N ALA A 247 -9.20 11.71 10.86
CA ALA A 247 -9.79 12.42 9.74
C ALA A 247 -11.32 12.39 9.76
N ASP A 248 -11.96 13.54 9.55
CA ASP A 248 -13.40 13.70 9.50
C ASP A 248 -14.04 13.26 8.19
N THR A 249 -13.26 13.21 7.10
CA THR A 249 -13.75 12.83 5.78
C THR A 249 -13.30 11.44 5.37
N VAL A 250 -14.17 10.72 4.67
CA VAL A 250 -13.93 9.35 4.18
C VAL A 250 -12.61 9.24 3.41
N LEU A 251 -12.31 10.26 2.58
CA LEU A 251 -11.08 10.28 1.79
C LEU A 251 -9.81 10.36 2.63
N TYR A 252 -9.80 11.26 3.62
CA TYR A 252 -8.65 11.42 4.50
C TYR A 252 -8.51 10.30 5.52
N GLN A 253 -9.55 9.51 5.75
CA GLN A 253 -9.46 8.29 6.55
C GLN A 253 -8.52 7.26 5.92
N HIS A 254 -8.42 7.22 4.58
CA HIS A 254 -7.50 6.36 3.85
C HIS A 254 -6.02 6.71 4.08
N ASP A 255 -5.72 7.92 4.50
CA ASP A 255 -4.34 8.38 4.71
C ASP A 255 -3.78 7.83 6.03
N ILE A 256 -2.75 6.98 5.93
CA ILE A 256 -2.10 6.32 7.08
C ILE A 256 -1.52 7.30 8.11
N PHE A 257 -1.21 8.54 7.71
CA PHE A 257 -0.74 9.58 8.63
C PHE A 257 -1.83 10.12 9.57
N ASN A 258 -3.09 9.78 9.32
CA ASN A 258 -4.22 10.14 10.19
C ASN A 258 -4.65 8.98 11.10
N TRP A 259 -4.00 7.80 10.98
CA TRP A 259 -4.35 6.63 11.79
C TRP A 259 -3.83 6.76 13.21
N GLN A 260 -4.65 6.35 14.18
CA GLN A 260 -4.40 6.58 15.59
C GLN A 260 -3.75 5.37 16.27
N VAL A 261 -2.63 5.62 16.91
CA VAL A 261 -1.90 4.65 17.74
C VAL A 261 -1.71 5.19 19.16
N ASN A 262 -1.55 4.31 20.13
CA ASN A 262 -1.26 4.65 21.52
C ASN A 262 0.25 4.58 21.80
N GLU A 263 0.64 4.96 23.02
CA GLU A 263 2.06 4.95 23.47
C GLU A 263 2.68 3.55 23.48
N SER A 264 1.86 2.50 23.60
CA SER A 264 2.33 1.11 23.48
C SER A 264 2.53 0.67 22.03
N GLY A 265 2.27 1.53 21.04
CA GLY A 265 2.39 1.24 19.62
C GLY A 265 1.28 0.33 19.07
N LEU A 266 0.12 0.32 19.70
CA LEU A 266 -1.06 -0.41 19.22
C LEU A 266 -2.07 0.55 18.62
N PHE A 267 -2.77 0.12 17.57
CA PHE A 267 -3.87 0.92 17.01
C PHE A 267 -5.03 1.09 17.99
N TYR A 268 -5.65 2.27 18.00
CA TYR A 268 -6.96 2.44 18.60
C TYR A 268 -8.01 1.70 17.77
N ARG A 269 -8.60 0.65 18.33
CA ARG A 269 -9.57 -0.22 17.66
C ARG A 269 -10.96 0.40 17.65
N GLU A 270 -11.69 0.16 16.58
CA GLU A 270 -13.13 0.40 16.45
C GLU A 270 -13.86 -0.94 16.40
N LYS A 271 -15.10 -0.97 16.89
CA LYS A 271 -15.86 -2.23 16.97
C LYS A 271 -16.22 -2.80 15.59
N ARG A 272 -16.41 -1.93 14.59
CA ARG A 272 -16.85 -2.31 13.23
C ARG A 272 -16.66 -1.16 12.25
N LEU A 273 -16.65 -1.50 10.98
CA LEU A 273 -16.75 -0.55 9.87
C LEU A 273 -18.10 0.21 9.95
N SER A 274 -18.12 1.41 9.38
CA SER A 274 -19.34 2.21 9.25
C SER A 274 -20.39 1.46 8.39
N THR A 275 -21.55 1.21 8.94
CA THR A 275 -22.65 0.55 8.22
C THR A 275 -23.07 1.30 6.97
N LYS A 276 -23.05 2.66 7.01
CA LYS A 276 -23.35 3.49 5.85
C LYS A 276 -22.32 3.29 4.76
N THR A 277 -21.04 3.34 5.09
CA THR A 277 -19.94 3.14 4.14
C THR A 277 -19.98 1.74 3.55
N THR A 278 -20.16 0.71 4.39
CA THR A 278 -20.28 -0.69 3.95
C THR A 278 -21.39 -0.85 2.90
N ARG A 279 -22.60 -0.31 3.15
CA ARG A 279 -23.72 -0.40 2.20
C ARG A 279 -23.42 0.28 0.86
N ILE A 280 -22.73 1.42 0.88
CA ILE A 280 -22.32 2.12 -0.34
C ILE A 280 -21.31 1.27 -1.12
N MET A 281 -20.31 0.72 -0.42
CA MET A 281 -19.28 -0.11 -1.06
C MET A 281 -19.85 -1.43 -1.60
N ASP A 282 -20.79 -2.06 -0.90
CA ASP A 282 -21.51 -3.24 -1.39
C ASP A 282 -22.30 -2.93 -2.69
N TYR A 283 -22.89 -1.74 -2.80
CA TYR A 283 -23.55 -1.29 -4.02
C TYR A 283 -22.54 -1.07 -5.17
N ILE A 284 -21.43 -0.39 -4.88
CA ILE A 284 -20.37 -0.13 -5.88
C ILE A 284 -19.78 -1.45 -6.38
N ASN A 285 -19.42 -2.37 -5.47
CA ASN A 285 -18.86 -3.67 -5.86
C ASN A 285 -19.83 -4.48 -6.73
N ARG A 286 -21.13 -4.49 -6.38
CA ARG A 286 -22.15 -5.14 -7.23
C ARG A 286 -22.25 -4.49 -8.61
N ALA A 287 -22.19 -3.18 -8.71
CA ALA A 287 -22.19 -2.48 -9.99
C ALA A 287 -20.95 -2.82 -10.83
N ILE A 288 -19.77 -2.89 -10.21
CA ILE A 288 -18.53 -3.32 -10.87
C ILE A 288 -18.68 -4.78 -11.35
N SER A 289 -19.07 -5.70 -10.48
CA SER A 289 -19.17 -7.14 -10.79
C SER A 289 -20.22 -7.43 -11.87
N SER A 290 -21.31 -6.65 -11.95
CA SER A 290 -22.33 -6.79 -13.00
C SER A 290 -21.88 -6.31 -14.37
N MET A 291 -20.79 -5.52 -14.45
CA MET A 291 -20.27 -5.00 -15.71
C MET A 291 -19.31 -6.01 -16.36
N PRO A 292 -19.49 -6.38 -17.64
CA PRO A 292 -18.52 -7.21 -18.38
C PRO A 292 -17.13 -6.62 -18.40
N TYR A 293 -16.09 -7.46 -18.39
CA TYR A 293 -14.68 -7.00 -18.30
C TYR A 293 -14.27 -6.05 -19.43
N ASP A 294 -14.71 -6.33 -20.67
CA ASP A 294 -14.44 -5.46 -21.81
C ASP A 294 -15.06 -4.07 -21.64
N LYS A 295 -16.20 -3.97 -20.96
CA LYS A 295 -16.82 -2.69 -20.63
C LYS A 295 -16.07 -1.96 -19.51
N ARG A 296 -15.57 -2.68 -18.49
CA ARG A 296 -14.72 -2.09 -17.44
C ARG A 296 -13.45 -1.52 -18.05
N GLN A 297 -12.81 -2.25 -18.97
CA GLN A 297 -11.64 -1.80 -19.70
C GLN A 297 -11.94 -0.55 -20.53
N LYS A 298 -13.00 -0.58 -21.38
CA LYS A 298 -13.42 0.57 -22.19
C LYS A 298 -13.74 1.81 -21.35
N LEU A 299 -14.35 1.62 -20.19
CA LEU A 299 -14.62 2.69 -19.23
C LEU A 299 -13.32 3.29 -18.68
N THR A 300 -12.38 2.47 -18.26
CA THR A 300 -11.05 2.88 -17.81
C THR A 300 -10.35 3.68 -18.90
N ASP A 301 -10.26 3.15 -20.11
CA ASP A 301 -9.61 3.83 -21.24
C ASP A 301 -10.31 5.14 -21.59
N TYR A 302 -11.64 5.22 -21.51
CA TYR A 302 -12.39 6.45 -21.73
C TYR A 302 -12.01 7.52 -20.69
N ILE A 303 -12.02 7.16 -19.41
CA ILE A 303 -11.69 8.09 -18.31
C ILE A 303 -10.27 8.62 -18.45
N PHE A 304 -9.30 7.73 -18.63
CA PHE A 304 -7.89 8.11 -18.64
C PHE A 304 -7.48 8.84 -19.93
N ARG A 305 -8.13 8.56 -21.07
CA ARG A 305 -7.97 9.34 -22.31
C ARG A 305 -8.37 10.82 -22.13
N ILE A 306 -9.34 11.12 -21.27
CA ILE A 306 -9.71 12.50 -20.94
C ILE A 306 -8.59 13.18 -20.18
N PHE A 307 -7.98 12.50 -19.22
CA PHE A 307 -6.88 13.05 -18.43
C PHE A 307 -5.59 13.22 -19.27
N GLU A 308 -5.29 12.26 -20.14
CA GLU A 308 -4.18 12.36 -21.08
C GLU A 308 -4.31 13.55 -22.05
N ARG A 309 -5.53 13.84 -22.55
CA ARG A 309 -5.80 14.99 -23.43
C ARG A 309 -5.65 16.35 -22.74
N GLN A 310 -5.73 16.38 -21.42
CA GLN A 310 -5.55 17.59 -20.63
C GLN A 310 -4.08 17.79 -20.21
N ASP A 311 -3.17 16.97 -20.73
CA ASP A 311 -1.73 16.96 -20.41
C ASP A 311 -1.45 16.88 -18.89
N LEU A 312 -2.31 16.12 -18.19
CA LEU A 312 -2.20 15.91 -16.75
C LEU A 312 -1.27 14.73 -16.48
N ASN A 313 0.02 15.01 -16.28
CA ASN A 313 0.99 13.99 -15.86
C ASN A 313 0.73 13.52 -14.42
N HIS A 314 0.08 14.36 -13.60
CA HIS A 314 -0.27 14.06 -12.23
C HIS A 314 -1.71 14.46 -11.93
N ILE A 315 -2.46 13.55 -11.31
CA ILE A 315 -3.84 13.77 -10.89
C ILE A 315 -3.90 13.73 -9.37
N SER A 316 -4.29 14.85 -8.75
CA SER A 316 -4.53 14.84 -7.31
C SER A 316 -5.76 13.99 -6.96
N LYS A 317 -5.74 13.33 -5.79
CA LYS A 317 -6.89 12.58 -5.27
C LYS A 317 -8.18 13.43 -5.28
N SER A 318 -8.07 14.70 -4.91
CA SER A 318 -9.22 15.62 -4.89
C SER A 318 -9.77 15.92 -6.29
N TYR A 319 -8.91 16.02 -7.28
CA TYR A 319 -9.33 16.21 -8.68
C TYR A 319 -10.06 14.98 -9.21
N LEU A 320 -9.50 13.79 -9.00
CA LEU A 320 -10.11 12.53 -9.42
C LEU A 320 -11.51 12.36 -8.81
N ILE A 321 -11.64 12.59 -7.50
CA ILE A 321 -12.91 12.46 -6.79
C ILE A 321 -13.98 13.42 -7.30
N ARG A 322 -13.61 14.65 -7.67
CA ARG A 322 -14.57 15.63 -8.19
C ARG A 322 -15.02 15.29 -9.61
N ASN A 323 -14.12 14.78 -10.44
CA ASN A 323 -14.37 14.65 -11.88
C ASN A 323 -14.80 13.24 -12.28
N LEU A 324 -14.33 12.19 -11.58
CA LEU A 324 -14.68 10.80 -11.87
C LEU A 324 -16.19 10.54 -11.90
N PRO A 325 -17.01 11.00 -10.93
CA PRO A 325 -18.46 10.77 -10.99
C PRO A 325 -19.11 11.41 -12.21
N VAL A 326 -18.64 12.59 -12.61
CA VAL A 326 -19.16 13.32 -13.78
C VAL A 326 -18.85 12.55 -15.07
N GLU A 327 -17.62 12.04 -15.19
CA GLU A 327 -17.21 11.28 -16.38
C GLU A 327 -17.89 9.90 -16.43
N LEU A 328 -18.11 9.25 -15.29
CA LEU A 328 -18.93 8.03 -15.23
C LEU A 328 -20.36 8.24 -15.71
N ILE A 329 -21.01 9.34 -15.26
CA ILE A 329 -22.37 9.70 -15.72
C ILE A 329 -22.37 10.01 -17.22
N ARG A 330 -21.37 10.72 -17.72
CA ARG A 330 -21.24 11.02 -19.16
C ARG A 330 -21.04 9.75 -19.99
N TYR A 331 -20.24 8.81 -19.49
CA TYR A 331 -20.04 7.50 -20.17
C TYR A 331 -21.34 6.70 -20.22
N MET A 332 -22.03 6.57 -19.07
CA MET A 332 -23.29 5.82 -18.99
C MET A 332 -24.41 6.39 -19.87
N ARG A 333 -24.42 7.71 -20.13
CA ARG A 333 -25.40 8.35 -21.03
C ARG A 333 -25.15 8.08 -22.51
N LYS A 334 -23.98 7.57 -22.89
CA LYS A 334 -23.62 7.23 -24.27
C LYS A 334 -23.94 5.78 -24.65
N TRP A 335 -24.38 4.99 -23.68
CA TRP A 335 -24.74 3.58 -23.80
C TRP A 335 -26.19 3.33 -23.35
#